data_c53c494734092cade63fd0c6e9ff72db
#
_entry.id   c53c494734092cade63fd0c6e9ff72db
#
_cell.length_a   1.000
_cell.length_b   1.000
_cell.length_c   1.000
_cell.angle_alpha   90.00
_cell.angle_beta   90.00
_cell.angle_gamma   90.00
#
_symmetry.space_group_name_H-M   'P 1'
#
loop_
_entity.id
_entity.type
_entity.pdbx_description
1 polymer ?
#
loop_
_entity_poly.entity_id
_entity_poly.type
_entity_poly.pdbx_seq_one_letter_code
_entity_poly.pdbx_strand_id
1 'polypeptide(L)'
;MRWFLSLVFFLGAIMTVQAETLVYVSMAPEQKIQIYRLHSEDGKLTAVDSVAVEGTPGSLAVDPSKKYLYASLRSTSKLASFRIDPKTGRLRLLNTVQLPKGANAAFVGTDRSGRWLLSASYAGGTVAVHRLNDDGTIQSPAVQTVTTAKTAHAIATDPDNRYVFVPHVAPNTVYQFRWDAETGKLTEAGKAPGGAPKAGPRHLAFHPNGKQAFTSDEQGSSITAYRFDPDSGLTPTQTLSTLPADFKGSNTTAEVKVHPSGKFVWVSNRGHDSLAGFAIDSAGKLSPLGQTPTEQTPRSFDIEPAGQYVFGAGEGSGQLAVFRVDQKTGQLTRLHTYDVGKSLPWVMAMSLENR
;
A
#
# COMPACT_ATOMS: atom_id res chain seq x y z
N MET A 1 55.62 3.53 47.27
CA MET A 1 55.47 3.87 45.86
C MET A 1 54.18 3.19 45.37
N ARG A 2 53.04 3.92 45.30
CA ARG A 2 51.73 3.39 44.91
C ARG A 2 51.47 3.80 43.45
N TRP A 3 51.34 2.83 42.56
CA TRP A 3 50.99 3.03 41.17
C TRP A 3 49.47 3.10 41.04
N PHE A 4 48.91 4.22 40.63
CA PHE A 4 47.51 4.36 40.21
C PHE A 4 47.42 3.97 38.70
N LEU A 5 46.78 2.86 38.41
CA LEU A 5 46.33 2.52 37.06
C LEU A 5 45.03 3.28 36.77
N SER A 6 45.09 4.29 35.91
CA SER A 6 43.91 4.95 35.35
C SER A 6 43.33 4.08 34.21
N LEU A 7 42.18 3.49 34.46
CA LEU A 7 41.43 2.77 33.44
C LEU A 7 40.62 3.80 32.57
N VAL A 8 41.09 4.02 31.36
CA VAL A 8 40.33 4.86 30.37
C VAL A 8 39.25 3.98 29.73
N PHE A 9 38.00 4.23 30.09
CA PHE A 9 36.85 3.65 29.37
C PHE A 9 36.64 4.39 28.05
N PHE A 10 36.95 3.74 26.93
CA PHE A 10 36.46 4.16 25.61
C PHE A 10 34.98 3.79 25.51
N LEU A 11 34.06 4.76 25.67
CA LEU A 11 32.70 4.63 25.22
C LEU A 11 32.70 4.69 23.68
N GLY A 12 32.74 3.54 23.04
CA GLY A 12 32.44 3.42 21.61
C GLY A 12 30.97 3.79 21.38
N ALA A 13 30.73 4.94 20.76
CA ALA A 13 29.39 5.25 20.25
C ALA A 13 29.03 4.19 19.20
N ILE A 14 28.12 3.28 19.54
CA ILE A 14 27.48 2.39 18.56
C ILE A 14 26.63 3.31 17.68
N MET A 15 27.16 3.71 16.51
CA MET A 15 26.36 4.31 15.46
C MET A 15 25.40 3.23 14.99
N THR A 16 24.15 3.30 15.43
CA THR A 16 23.06 2.55 14.81
C THR A 16 22.91 3.08 13.40
N VAL A 17 23.36 2.32 12.42
CA VAL A 17 23.12 2.64 11.00
C VAL A 17 21.62 2.50 10.79
N GLN A 18 20.94 3.64 10.70
CA GLN A 18 19.50 3.69 10.46
C GLN A 18 19.23 3.21 9.03
N ALA A 19 18.27 2.28 8.86
CA ALA A 19 17.88 1.79 7.55
C ALA A 19 17.41 2.96 6.66
N GLU A 20 17.94 3.02 5.45
CA GLU A 20 17.60 4.07 4.50
C GLU A 20 16.20 3.86 3.94
N THR A 21 15.34 4.86 4.00
CA THR A 21 13.99 4.79 3.42
C THR A 21 13.95 5.44 2.04
N LEU A 22 13.39 4.68 1.09
CA LEU A 22 13.13 5.13 -0.28
C LEU A 22 11.63 5.28 -0.51
N VAL A 23 11.28 6.26 -1.35
CA VAL A 23 9.90 6.56 -1.76
C VAL A 23 9.82 6.48 -3.27
N TYR A 24 9.03 5.52 -3.77
CA TYR A 24 8.75 5.31 -5.18
C TYR A 24 7.41 5.93 -5.54
N VAL A 25 7.39 6.75 -6.57
CA VAL A 25 6.19 7.49 -7.00
C VAL A 25 5.89 7.19 -8.46
N SER A 26 4.73 6.62 -8.74
CA SER A 26 4.22 6.46 -10.10
C SER A 26 3.80 7.81 -10.66
N MET A 27 4.31 8.17 -11.83
CA MET A 27 3.99 9.38 -12.58
C MET A 27 3.33 8.96 -13.89
N ALA A 28 1.97 8.98 -13.92
CA ALA A 28 1.22 8.34 -15.00
C ALA A 28 1.41 9.04 -16.38
N PRO A 29 1.24 10.36 -16.52
CA PRO A 29 1.45 11.03 -17.82
C PRO A 29 2.90 10.99 -18.29
N GLU A 30 3.84 11.03 -17.38
CA GLU A 30 5.27 11.00 -17.68
C GLU A 30 5.80 9.61 -17.97
N GLN A 31 4.97 8.57 -17.77
CA GLN A 31 5.32 7.16 -17.99
C GLN A 31 6.63 6.78 -17.31
N LYS A 32 6.76 7.15 -16.03
CA LYS A 32 7.96 6.83 -15.23
C LYS A 32 7.63 6.58 -13.77
N ILE A 33 8.55 5.92 -13.08
CA ILE A 33 8.56 5.78 -11.63
C ILE A 33 9.71 6.64 -11.11
N GLN A 34 9.39 7.64 -10.31
CA GLN A 34 10.37 8.52 -9.66
C GLN A 34 10.78 7.92 -8.33
N ILE A 35 12.05 8.08 -7.96
CA ILE A 35 12.66 7.52 -6.75
C ILE A 35 13.20 8.67 -5.91
N TYR A 36 12.82 8.69 -4.64
CA TYR A 36 13.34 9.64 -3.65
C TYR A 36 13.96 8.90 -2.48
N ARG A 37 14.95 9.55 -1.83
CA ARG A 37 15.49 9.18 -0.53
C ARG A 37 14.88 10.08 0.52
N LEU A 38 14.40 9.47 1.61
CA LEU A 38 13.91 10.18 2.79
C LEU A 38 15.09 10.50 3.74
N HIS A 39 15.16 11.74 4.16
CA HIS A 39 16.01 12.17 5.27
C HIS A 39 15.21 12.01 6.58
N SER A 40 15.58 11.04 7.39
CA SER A 40 14.84 10.64 8.60
C SER A 40 14.80 11.70 9.71
N GLU A 41 15.67 12.70 9.66
CA GLU A 41 15.72 13.76 10.68
C GLU A 41 14.63 14.81 10.50
N ASP A 42 14.39 15.24 9.25
CA ASP A 42 13.53 16.37 8.93
C ASP A 42 12.40 16.04 7.93
N GLY A 43 12.36 14.80 7.41
CA GLY A 43 11.33 14.35 6.45
C GLY A 43 11.55 14.88 5.03
N LYS A 44 12.67 15.49 4.71
CA LYS A 44 12.97 15.93 3.35
C LYS A 44 13.16 14.76 2.40
N LEU A 45 12.77 14.97 1.14
CA LEU A 45 12.98 14.04 0.05
C LEU A 45 14.03 14.60 -0.91
N THR A 46 15.02 13.77 -1.24
CA THR A 46 15.99 14.05 -2.31
C THR A 46 15.76 13.08 -3.46
N ALA A 47 15.62 13.60 -4.68
CA ALA A 47 15.48 12.75 -5.87
C ALA A 47 16.78 11.94 -6.08
N VAL A 48 16.62 10.63 -6.27
CA VAL A 48 17.72 9.68 -6.50
C VAL A 48 17.83 9.36 -7.99
N ASP A 49 16.70 8.98 -8.61
CA ASP A 49 16.66 8.52 -9.99
C ASP A 49 15.21 8.45 -10.48
N SER A 50 15.02 8.13 -11.76
CA SER A 50 13.74 7.75 -12.30
C SER A 50 13.91 6.67 -13.37
N VAL A 51 12.94 5.77 -13.50
CA VAL A 51 12.91 4.76 -14.56
C VAL A 51 11.72 4.99 -15.46
N ALA A 52 11.97 5.08 -16.78
CA ALA A 52 10.91 5.15 -17.78
C ALA A 52 10.25 3.76 -17.93
N VAL A 53 8.95 3.76 -18.19
CA VAL A 53 8.17 2.54 -18.38
C VAL A 53 7.29 2.66 -19.64
N GLU A 54 6.93 1.52 -20.22
CA GLU A 54 6.05 1.49 -21.40
C GLU A 54 4.58 1.53 -20.95
N GLY A 55 4.00 2.72 -20.89
CA GLY A 55 2.62 2.95 -20.46
C GLY A 55 2.51 3.63 -19.10
N THR A 56 1.28 3.84 -18.61
CA THR A 56 1.02 4.57 -17.38
C THR A 56 1.22 3.68 -16.15
N PRO A 57 2.25 3.93 -15.31
CA PRO A 57 2.42 3.18 -14.08
C PRO A 57 1.29 3.50 -13.09
N GLY A 58 0.78 2.45 -12.47
CA GLY A 58 -0.24 2.51 -11.42
C GLY A 58 0.30 1.97 -10.10
N SER A 59 -0.36 0.95 -9.56
CA SER A 59 0.02 0.28 -8.32
C SER A 59 1.43 -0.32 -8.39
N LEU A 60 2.17 -0.13 -7.31
CA LEU A 60 3.50 -0.72 -7.08
C LEU A 60 3.42 -1.72 -5.92
N ALA A 61 4.24 -2.76 -5.99
CA ALA A 61 4.45 -3.71 -4.91
C ALA A 61 5.92 -4.09 -4.83
N VAL A 62 6.43 -4.31 -3.63
CA VAL A 62 7.78 -4.83 -3.39
C VAL A 62 7.68 -6.24 -2.85
N ASP A 63 8.63 -7.11 -3.23
CA ASP A 63 8.73 -8.45 -2.68
C ASP A 63 9.20 -8.43 -1.20
N PRO A 64 8.89 -9.46 -0.40
CA PRO A 64 9.29 -9.49 1.01
C PRO A 64 10.80 -9.40 1.25
N SER A 65 11.62 -9.82 0.27
CA SER A 65 13.08 -9.71 0.35
C SER A 65 13.61 -8.33 -0.03
N LYS A 66 12.73 -7.40 -0.48
CA LYS A 66 13.06 -6.05 -0.93
C LYS A 66 14.08 -5.98 -2.08
N LYS A 67 14.17 -7.05 -2.86
CA LYS A 67 15.07 -7.14 -4.02
C LYS A 67 14.40 -6.75 -5.33
N TYR A 68 13.07 -6.86 -5.38
CA TYR A 68 12.30 -6.68 -6.60
C TYR A 68 11.10 -5.80 -6.37
N LEU A 69 10.80 -4.96 -7.36
CA LEU A 69 9.60 -4.13 -7.42
C LEU A 69 8.76 -4.55 -8.62
N TYR A 70 7.46 -4.60 -8.44
CA TYR A 70 6.47 -4.91 -9.46
C TYR A 70 5.52 -3.74 -9.66
N ALA A 71 5.13 -3.49 -10.91
CA ALA A 71 4.26 -2.39 -11.27
C ALA A 71 3.15 -2.85 -12.22
N SER A 72 1.94 -2.29 -12.05
CA SER A 72 0.92 -2.32 -13.10
C SER A 72 1.19 -1.20 -14.12
N LEU A 73 1.20 -1.52 -15.42
CA LEU A 73 1.28 -0.57 -16.52
C LEU A 73 -0.09 -0.50 -17.20
N ARG A 74 -0.92 0.44 -16.74
CA ARG A 74 -2.36 0.41 -16.96
C ARG A 74 -2.77 0.67 -18.41
N SER A 75 -2.15 1.61 -19.12
CA SER A 75 -2.51 1.96 -20.49
C SER A 75 -2.14 0.87 -21.51
N THR A 76 -1.15 0.04 -21.18
CA THR A 76 -0.70 -1.09 -22.03
C THR A 76 -1.21 -2.44 -21.55
N SER A 77 -1.92 -2.48 -20.41
CA SER A 77 -2.38 -3.74 -19.76
C SER A 77 -1.24 -4.74 -19.52
N LYS A 78 -0.09 -4.24 -19.03
CA LYS A 78 1.08 -5.04 -18.70
C LYS A 78 1.36 -5.04 -17.20
N LEU A 79 2.09 -6.05 -16.75
CA LEU A 79 2.81 -6.05 -15.48
C LEU A 79 4.30 -5.94 -15.78
N ALA A 80 5.02 -5.19 -14.97
CA ALA A 80 6.47 -5.04 -15.09
C ALA A 80 7.17 -5.47 -13.80
N SER A 81 8.34 -6.06 -13.93
CA SER A 81 9.25 -6.37 -12.81
C SER A 81 10.55 -5.60 -12.93
N PHE A 82 11.08 -5.18 -11.79
CA PHE A 82 12.31 -4.43 -11.67
C PHE A 82 13.18 -5.04 -10.58
N ARG A 83 14.50 -5.04 -10.80
CA ARG A 83 15.48 -5.27 -9.75
C ARG A 83 15.75 -3.95 -9.03
N ILE A 84 15.74 -4.00 -7.71
CA ILE A 84 16.12 -2.88 -6.84
C ILE A 84 17.62 -3.00 -6.57
N ASP A 85 18.38 -1.94 -6.84
CA ASP A 85 19.78 -1.85 -6.41
C ASP A 85 19.81 -1.70 -4.88
N PRO A 86 20.48 -2.62 -4.16
CA PRO A 86 20.43 -2.65 -2.70
C PRO A 86 21.14 -1.49 -2.00
N LYS A 87 21.96 -0.71 -2.74
CA LYS A 87 22.69 0.45 -2.18
C LYS A 87 22.01 1.77 -2.50
N THR A 88 21.41 1.86 -3.66
CA THR A 88 20.91 3.14 -4.18
C THR A 88 19.37 3.16 -4.32
N GLY A 89 18.71 2.01 -4.30
CA GLY A 89 17.28 1.87 -4.57
C GLY A 89 16.89 2.08 -6.04
N ARG A 90 17.85 2.28 -6.94
CA ARG A 90 17.59 2.42 -8.38
C ARG A 90 16.93 1.18 -8.94
N LEU A 91 16.04 1.40 -9.91
CA LEU A 91 15.28 0.34 -10.55
C LEU A 91 15.89 -0.01 -11.91
N ARG A 92 16.08 -1.32 -12.16
CA ARG A 92 16.43 -1.86 -13.47
C ARG A 92 15.32 -2.80 -13.93
N LEU A 93 14.68 -2.48 -15.06
CA LEU A 93 13.66 -3.33 -15.68
C LEU A 93 14.21 -4.74 -15.95
N LEU A 94 13.48 -5.75 -15.53
CA LEU A 94 13.79 -7.17 -15.79
C LEU A 94 12.97 -7.70 -16.96
N ASN A 95 11.63 -7.67 -16.81
CA ASN A 95 10.72 -8.07 -17.89
C ASN A 95 9.35 -7.37 -17.75
N THR A 96 8.54 -7.51 -18.78
CA THR A 96 7.12 -7.21 -18.78
C THR A 96 6.33 -8.41 -19.26
N VAL A 97 5.11 -8.59 -18.73
CA VAL A 97 4.17 -9.60 -19.19
C VAL A 97 2.85 -8.95 -19.59
N GLN A 98 2.26 -9.44 -20.69
CA GLN A 98 0.98 -8.95 -21.18
C GLN A 98 -0.16 -9.63 -20.40
N LEU A 99 -1.09 -8.83 -19.89
CA LEU A 99 -2.34 -9.32 -19.34
C LEU A 99 -3.34 -9.64 -20.47
N PRO A 100 -4.32 -10.53 -20.24
CA PRO A 100 -5.38 -10.79 -21.21
C PRO A 100 -6.09 -9.50 -21.65
N LYS A 101 -6.59 -9.49 -22.88
CA LYS A 101 -7.33 -8.34 -23.44
C LYS A 101 -8.48 -7.91 -22.51
N GLY A 102 -8.53 -6.62 -22.19
CA GLY A 102 -9.52 -6.05 -21.26
C GLY A 102 -9.16 -6.16 -19.78
N ALA A 103 -8.11 -6.90 -19.42
CA ALA A 103 -7.57 -6.88 -18.07
C ALA A 103 -6.65 -5.67 -17.91
N ASN A 104 -7.03 -4.79 -16.97
CA ASN A 104 -6.24 -3.62 -16.60
C ASN A 104 -6.06 -3.67 -15.08
N ALA A 105 -4.87 -4.11 -14.64
CA ALA A 105 -4.59 -4.28 -13.22
C ALA A 105 -4.69 -2.94 -12.49
N ALA A 106 -5.70 -2.80 -11.65
CA ALA A 106 -5.84 -1.67 -10.74
C ALA A 106 -4.88 -1.78 -9.56
N PHE A 107 -4.52 -3.03 -9.20
CA PHE A 107 -3.67 -3.34 -8.06
C PHE A 107 -2.77 -4.54 -8.37
N VAL A 108 -1.56 -4.49 -7.84
CA VAL A 108 -0.63 -5.62 -7.78
C VAL A 108 -0.13 -5.79 -6.35
N GLY A 109 0.14 -7.04 -5.95
CA GLY A 109 0.72 -7.38 -4.66
C GLY A 109 1.48 -8.68 -4.74
N THR A 110 2.54 -8.84 -3.95
CA THR A 110 3.20 -10.14 -3.77
C THR A 110 2.56 -10.90 -2.63
N ASP A 111 2.63 -12.22 -2.70
CA ASP A 111 2.31 -13.05 -1.54
C ASP A 111 3.44 -12.95 -0.49
N ARG A 112 3.21 -13.46 0.73
CA ARG A 112 4.20 -13.37 1.82
C ARG A 112 5.45 -14.21 1.58
N SER A 113 5.40 -15.20 0.69
CA SER A 113 6.57 -15.98 0.32
C SER A 113 7.46 -15.30 -0.73
N GLY A 114 6.96 -14.27 -1.42
CA GLY A 114 7.64 -13.64 -2.54
C GLY A 114 7.72 -14.49 -3.79
N ARG A 115 7.00 -15.61 -3.85
CA ARG A 115 6.99 -16.52 -4.99
C ARG A 115 5.89 -16.21 -6.01
N TRP A 116 4.94 -15.35 -5.66
CA TRP A 116 3.75 -15.08 -6.44
C TRP A 116 3.45 -13.59 -6.54
N LEU A 117 3.10 -13.16 -7.74
CA LEU A 117 2.53 -11.86 -8.01
C LEU A 117 1.04 -12.01 -8.26
N LEU A 118 0.25 -11.30 -7.48
CA LEU A 118 -1.20 -11.27 -7.54
C LEU A 118 -1.64 -9.95 -8.18
N SER A 119 -2.66 -9.98 -9.03
CA SER A 119 -3.20 -8.77 -9.64
C SER A 119 -4.72 -8.80 -9.67
N ALA A 120 -5.34 -7.61 -9.47
CA ALA A 120 -6.78 -7.42 -9.56
C ALA A 120 -7.11 -6.45 -10.70
N SER A 121 -8.05 -6.86 -11.58
CA SER A 121 -8.49 -6.06 -12.73
C SER A 121 -9.87 -5.48 -12.48
N TYR A 122 -9.93 -4.14 -12.40
CA TYR A 122 -11.18 -3.41 -12.11
C TYR A 122 -12.24 -3.60 -13.19
N ALA A 123 -11.90 -3.31 -14.45
CA ALA A 123 -12.82 -3.40 -15.58
C ALA A 123 -13.08 -4.85 -16.00
N GLY A 124 -12.05 -5.70 -15.94
CA GLY A 124 -12.12 -7.11 -16.31
C GLY A 124 -12.88 -7.97 -15.30
N GLY A 125 -12.94 -7.56 -14.04
CA GLY A 125 -13.56 -8.38 -12.98
C GLY A 125 -12.82 -9.69 -12.79
N THR A 126 -11.49 -9.68 -12.90
CA THR A 126 -10.64 -10.86 -12.79
C THR A 126 -9.50 -10.62 -11.82
N VAL A 127 -9.03 -11.70 -11.21
CA VAL A 127 -7.76 -11.75 -10.49
C VAL A 127 -6.85 -12.76 -11.17
N ALA A 128 -5.54 -12.45 -11.22
CA ALA A 128 -4.55 -13.34 -11.83
C ALA A 128 -3.39 -13.59 -10.87
N VAL A 129 -2.84 -14.79 -10.94
CA VAL A 129 -1.71 -15.27 -10.15
C VAL A 129 -0.58 -15.64 -11.12
N HIS A 130 0.56 -14.96 -10.99
CA HIS A 130 1.76 -15.23 -11.76
C HIS A 130 2.85 -15.78 -10.85
N ARG A 131 3.56 -16.79 -11.32
CA ARG A 131 4.78 -17.26 -10.66
C ARG A 131 5.88 -16.22 -10.83
N LEU A 132 6.66 -16.01 -9.78
CA LEU A 132 7.91 -15.24 -9.81
C LEU A 132 9.09 -16.19 -9.87
N ASN A 133 10.05 -15.92 -10.74
CA ASN A 133 11.32 -16.62 -10.80
C ASN A 133 12.27 -16.08 -9.71
N ASP A 134 13.31 -16.85 -9.38
CA ASP A 134 14.31 -16.46 -8.37
C ASP A 134 15.08 -15.18 -8.75
N ASP A 135 15.16 -14.86 -10.04
CA ASP A 135 15.74 -13.62 -10.55
C ASP A 135 14.79 -12.41 -10.52
N GLY A 136 13.55 -12.61 -10.05
CA GLY A 136 12.48 -11.60 -9.92
C GLY A 136 11.64 -11.39 -11.17
N THR A 137 11.90 -12.12 -12.27
CA THR A 137 11.08 -12.02 -13.48
C THR A 137 9.70 -12.65 -13.27
N ILE A 138 8.68 -12.08 -13.93
CA ILE A 138 7.31 -12.59 -13.90
C ILE A 138 7.16 -13.67 -14.98
N GLN A 139 6.66 -14.86 -14.60
CA GLN A 139 6.32 -15.91 -15.57
C GLN A 139 4.99 -15.60 -16.29
N SER A 140 4.90 -15.99 -17.53
CA SER A 140 3.70 -15.90 -18.38
C SER A 140 3.51 -17.23 -19.11
N PRO A 141 2.26 -17.71 -19.26
CA PRO A 141 1.01 -17.11 -18.79
C PRO A 141 0.85 -17.18 -17.27
N ALA A 142 -0.22 -16.52 -16.75
CA ALA A 142 -0.64 -16.66 -15.36
C ALA A 142 -0.92 -18.13 -15.02
N VAL A 143 -0.52 -18.58 -13.82
CA VAL A 143 -0.80 -19.93 -13.32
C VAL A 143 -2.30 -20.14 -13.11
N GLN A 144 -2.99 -19.06 -12.71
CA GLN A 144 -4.43 -19.05 -12.57
C GLN A 144 -4.99 -17.66 -12.86
N THR A 145 -6.15 -17.63 -13.52
CA THR A 145 -7.01 -16.46 -13.64
C THR A 145 -8.40 -16.84 -13.16
N VAL A 146 -8.93 -16.08 -12.21
CA VAL A 146 -10.27 -16.30 -11.63
C VAL A 146 -11.17 -15.13 -12.02
N THR A 147 -12.32 -15.42 -12.61
CA THR A 147 -13.37 -14.42 -12.82
C THR A 147 -14.12 -14.23 -11.51
N THR A 148 -14.19 -12.98 -11.04
CA THR A 148 -14.91 -12.59 -9.83
C THR A 148 -16.14 -11.74 -10.20
N ALA A 149 -16.04 -10.44 -10.00
CA ALA A 149 -17.03 -9.47 -10.46
C ALA A 149 -16.29 -8.21 -10.92
N LYS A 150 -16.95 -7.37 -11.73
CA LYS A 150 -16.40 -6.04 -12.07
C LYS A 150 -16.07 -5.26 -10.80
N THR A 151 -15.17 -4.30 -10.94
CA THR A 151 -14.71 -3.42 -9.86
C THR A 151 -13.85 -4.11 -8.77
N ALA A 152 -13.17 -5.23 -9.11
CA ALA A 152 -12.10 -5.79 -8.31
C ALA A 152 -10.96 -4.77 -8.20
N HIS A 153 -10.76 -4.15 -7.03
CA HIS A 153 -9.88 -2.99 -6.94
C HIS A 153 -8.55 -3.26 -6.25
N ALA A 154 -8.49 -4.19 -5.31
CA ALA A 154 -7.27 -4.60 -4.63
C ALA A 154 -7.20 -6.12 -4.51
N ILE A 155 -6.03 -6.62 -4.16
CA ILE A 155 -5.80 -8.02 -3.82
C ILE A 155 -4.71 -8.08 -2.75
N ALA A 156 -4.98 -8.75 -1.64
CA ALA A 156 -4.08 -8.82 -0.51
C ALA A 156 -4.14 -10.20 0.16
N THR A 157 -2.97 -10.70 0.60
CA THR A 157 -2.90 -11.89 1.46
C THR A 157 -3.08 -11.50 2.93
N ASP A 158 -3.60 -12.43 3.73
CA ASP A 158 -3.54 -12.31 5.19
C ASP A 158 -2.07 -12.39 5.68
N PRO A 159 -1.78 -11.99 6.92
CA PRO A 159 -0.43 -12.07 7.48
C PRO A 159 0.18 -13.48 7.50
N ASP A 160 -0.65 -14.52 7.62
CA ASP A 160 -0.21 -15.92 7.67
C ASP A 160 -0.10 -16.58 6.28
N ASN A 161 -0.37 -15.82 5.19
CA ASN A 161 -0.32 -16.31 3.80
C ASN A 161 -1.24 -17.52 3.52
N ARG A 162 -2.42 -17.55 4.15
CA ARG A 162 -3.42 -18.64 4.01
C ARG A 162 -4.67 -18.24 3.25
N TYR A 163 -4.89 -16.92 3.13
CA TYR A 163 -6.04 -16.34 2.45
C TYR A 163 -5.61 -15.23 1.49
N VAL A 164 -6.43 -15.04 0.47
CA VAL A 164 -6.40 -13.88 -0.40
C VAL A 164 -7.76 -13.19 -0.38
N PHE A 165 -7.75 -11.87 -0.21
CA PHE A 165 -8.93 -11.01 -0.16
C PHE A 165 -8.95 -10.07 -1.35
N VAL A 166 -10.13 -9.94 -1.98
CA VAL A 166 -10.32 -9.09 -3.15
C VAL A 166 -11.55 -8.20 -2.92
N PRO A 167 -11.36 -6.95 -2.50
CA PRO A 167 -12.44 -5.98 -2.37
C PRO A 167 -13.03 -5.61 -3.74
N HIS A 168 -14.36 -5.51 -3.79
CA HIS A 168 -15.15 -5.14 -4.97
C HIS A 168 -16.08 -3.98 -4.65
N VAL A 169 -15.94 -2.88 -5.39
CA VAL A 169 -16.67 -1.64 -5.12
C VAL A 169 -18.18 -1.79 -5.42
N ALA A 170 -18.54 -2.10 -6.66
CA ALA A 170 -19.95 -2.14 -7.07
C ALA A 170 -20.76 -3.27 -6.41
N PRO A 171 -20.26 -4.52 -6.31
CA PRO A 171 -20.97 -5.59 -5.59
C PRO A 171 -21.04 -5.37 -4.07
N ASN A 172 -20.32 -4.37 -3.55
CA ASN A 172 -20.26 -4.07 -2.11
C ASN A 172 -19.84 -5.28 -1.27
N THR A 173 -18.74 -5.94 -1.67
CA THR A 173 -18.32 -7.21 -1.05
C THR A 173 -16.79 -7.40 -1.15
N VAL A 174 -16.24 -8.19 -0.23
CA VAL A 174 -14.86 -8.69 -0.26
C VAL A 174 -14.89 -10.18 -0.60
N TYR A 175 -14.41 -10.57 -1.77
CA TYR A 175 -14.21 -11.98 -2.12
C TYR A 175 -13.09 -12.55 -1.30
N GLN A 176 -13.24 -13.78 -0.83
CA GLN A 176 -12.28 -14.49 0.01
C GLN A 176 -11.89 -15.80 -0.66
N PHE A 177 -10.61 -16.09 -0.70
CA PHE A 177 -10.05 -17.30 -1.26
C PHE A 177 -9.11 -17.96 -0.26
N ARG A 178 -9.16 -19.28 -0.14
CA ARG A 178 -8.05 -20.05 0.41
C ARG A 178 -6.89 -19.96 -0.55
N TRP A 179 -5.71 -19.72 0.00
CA TRP A 179 -4.47 -19.55 -0.75
C TRP A 179 -3.55 -20.74 -0.55
N ASP A 180 -3.22 -21.42 -1.64
CA ASP A 180 -2.16 -22.44 -1.66
C ASP A 180 -0.88 -21.80 -2.19
N ALA A 181 0.00 -21.40 -1.30
CA ALA A 181 1.28 -20.77 -1.64
C ALA A 181 2.29 -21.74 -2.28
N GLU A 182 2.08 -23.07 -2.25
CA GLU A 182 2.94 -24.02 -2.94
C GLU A 182 2.60 -24.10 -4.42
N THR A 183 1.33 -24.14 -4.76
CA THR A 183 0.86 -24.30 -6.14
C THR A 183 0.40 -23.01 -6.81
N GLY A 184 0.23 -21.91 -6.05
CA GLY A 184 -0.29 -20.65 -6.56
C GLY A 184 -1.78 -20.70 -6.89
N LYS A 185 -2.55 -21.50 -6.16
CA LYS A 185 -3.98 -21.69 -6.42
C LYS A 185 -4.87 -20.96 -5.42
N LEU A 186 -5.88 -20.31 -5.97
CA LEU A 186 -6.99 -19.69 -5.27
C LEU A 186 -8.20 -20.62 -5.31
N THR A 187 -8.75 -20.97 -4.14
CA THR A 187 -10.01 -21.70 -4.01
C THR A 187 -11.02 -20.80 -3.30
N GLU A 188 -12.19 -20.58 -3.90
CA GLU A 188 -13.21 -19.71 -3.31
C GLU A 188 -13.58 -20.18 -1.89
N ALA A 189 -13.56 -19.25 -0.95
CA ALA A 189 -13.86 -19.46 0.47
C ALA A 189 -15.03 -18.57 0.96
N GLY A 190 -15.80 -18.02 0.03
CA GLY A 190 -16.96 -17.19 0.31
C GLY A 190 -16.71 -15.70 0.11
N LYS A 191 -17.62 -14.90 0.67
CA LYS A 191 -17.63 -13.43 0.51
C LYS A 191 -18.03 -12.78 1.82
N ALA A 192 -17.34 -11.70 2.18
CA ALA A 192 -17.75 -10.85 3.29
C ALA A 192 -18.52 -9.63 2.75
N PRO A 193 -19.60 -9.16 3.42
CA PRO A 193 -20.29 -7.94 3.02
C PRO A 193 -19.43 -6.70 3.27
N GLY A 194 -19.66 -5.64 2.52
CA GLY A 194 -19.01 -4.34 2.68
C GLY A 194 -19.63 -3.47 3.76
N GLY A 195 -19.62 -3.92 5.01
CA GLY A 195 -19.98 -3.15 6.21
C GLY A 195 -21.35 -2.46 6.20
N ALA A 196 -21.51 -1.42 5.41
CA ALA A 196 -22.77 -0.67 5.25
C ALA A 196 -23.35 -0.81 3.83
N PRO A 197 -24.65 -0.54 3.61
CA PRO A 197 -25.23 -0.51 2.27
C PRO A 197 -24.48 0.49 1.37
N LYS A 198 -24.06 0.03 0.19
CA LYS A 198 -23.33 0.83 -0.80
C LYS A 198 -21.98 1.39 -0.29
N ALA A 199 -21.37 0.77 0.72
CA ALA A 199 -20.03 1.17 1.18
C ALA A 199 -19.01 1.08 0.03
N GLY A 200 -18.95 -0.03 -0.66
CA GLY A 200 -18.07 -0.23 -1.80
C GLY A 200 -16.60 -0.40 -1.40
N PRO A 201 -16.23 -1.53 -0.75
CA PRO A 201 -14.86 -1.79 -0.33
C PRO A 201 -13.90 -1.75 -1.52
N ARG A 202 -12.83 -0.97 -1.39
CA ARG A 202 -11.88 -0.67 -2.47
C ARG A 202 -10.49 -1.23 -2.20
N HIS A 203 -9.84 -0.79 -1.15
CA HIS A 203 -8.58 -1.33 -0.65
C HIS A 203 -8.79 -1.99 0.71
N LEU A 204 -7.86 -2.87 1.09
CA LEU A 204 -7.90 -3.58 2.35
C LEU A 204 -6.50 -3.60 2.99
N ALA A 205 -6.44 -3.28 4.28
CA ALA A 205 -5.23 -3.35 5.08
C ALA A 205 -5.47 -4.17 6.34
N PHE A 206 -4.55 -5.11 6.64
CA PHE A 206 -4.57 -5.86 7.89
C PHE A 206 -3.92 -5.06 9.01
N HIS A 207 -4.47 -5.23 10.19
CA HIS A 207 -3.79 -4.84 11.42
C HIS A 207 -2.56 -5.76 11.64
N PRO A 208 -1.43 -5.26 12.21
CA PRO A 208 -0.23 -6.07 12.43
C PRO A 208 -0.43 -7.34 13.26
N ASN A 209 -1.47 -7.38 14.14
CA ASN A 209 -1.80 -8.58 14.91
C ASN A 209 -2.50 -9.69 14.12
N GLY A 210 -2.85 -9.45 12.86
CA GLY A 210 -3.51 -10.41 11.98
C GLY A 210 -4.98 -10.74 12.30
N LYS A 211 -5.60 -10.09 13.29
CA LYS A 211 -6.96 -10.40 13.75
C LYS A 211 -8.02 -9.43 13.25
N GLN A 212 -7.61 -8.27 12.77
CA GLN A 212 -8.49 -7.25 12.20
C GLN A 212 -8.01 -6.85 10.81
N ALA A 213 -8.95 -6.40 9.99
CA ALA A 213 -8.70 -5.77 8.71
C ALA A 213 -9.60 -4.55 8.54
N PHE A 214 -9.20 -3.62 7.68
CA PHE A 214 -9.93 -2.39 7.41
C PHE A 214 -10.04 -2.18 5.91
N THR A 215 -11.21 -1.72 5.44
CA THR A 215 -11.40 -1.30 4.06
C THR A 215 -11.61 0.20 3.95
N SER A 216 -11.04 0.82 2.91
CA SER A 216 -11.55 2.09 2.40
C SER A 216 -12.78 1.80 1.54
N ASP A 217 -13.90 2.48 1.82
CA ASP A 217 -15.17 2.21 1.16
C ASP A 217 -15.46 3.34 0.17
N GLU A 218 -15.18 3.09 -1.12
CA GLU A 218 -15.13 4.12 -2.16
C GLU A 218 -16.43 4.91 -2.29
N GLN A 219 -17.56 4.21 -2.33
CA GLN A 219 -18.88 4.83 -2.56
C GLN A 219 -19.48 5.40 -1.27
N GLY A 220 -19.19 4.78 -0.13
CA GLY A 220 -19.71 5.19 1.17
C GLY A 220 -18.97 6.36 1.79
N SER A 221 -17.79 6.75 1.27
CA SER A 221 -16.89 7.69 1.95
C SER A 221 -16.69 7.31 3.41
N SER A 222 -16.38 6.03 3.63
CA SER A 222 -16.29 5.41 4.95
C SER A 222 -15.07 4.50 5.07
N ILE A 223 -14.82 4.08 6.30
CA ILE A 223 -13.93 2.98 6.66
C ILE A 223 -14.76 1.90 7.32
N THR A 224 -14.56 0.64 6.92
CA THR A 224 -15.15 -0.51 7.61
C THR A 224 -14.06 -1.32 8.30
N ALA A 225 -14.26 -1.59 9.60
CA ALA A 225 -13.45 -2.52 10.38
C ALA A 225 -14.07 -3.91 10.30
N TYR A 226 -13.20 -4.92 10.15
CA TYR A 226 -13.55 -6.34 10.14
C TYR A 226 -12.78 -7.07 11.24
N ARG A 227 -13.44 -8.01 11.88
CA ARG A 227 -12.76 -9.11 12.57
C ARG A 227 -12.39 -10.17 11.54
N PHE A 228 -11.17 -10.64 11.58
CA PHE A 228 -10.71 -11.79 10.79
C PHE A 228 -10.57 -13.02 11.67
N ASP A 229 -11.17 -14.09 11.23
CA ASP A 229 -11.07 -15.42 11.83
C ASP A 229 -10.62 -16.40 10.75
N PRO A 230 -9.58 -17.22 10.99
CA PRO A 230 -9.04 -18.15 9.98
C PRO A 230 -10.04 -19.22 9.49
N ASP A 231 -11.08 -19.52 10.24
CA ASP A 231 -12.07 -20.54 9.88
C ASP A 231 -13.28 -19.93 9.17
N SER A 232 -13.72 -18.75 9.57
CA SER A 232 -14.92 -18.08 9.06
C SER A 232 -14.66 -16.86 8.16
N GLY A 233 -13.42 -16.39 8.08
CA GLY A 233 -13.03 -15.23 7.26
C GLY A 233 -13.35 -13.88 7.91
N LEU A 234 -13.65 -12.87 7.06
CA LEU A 234 -13.92 -11.50 7.47
C LEU A 234 -15.38 -11.33 7.90
N THR A 235 -15.59 -10.70 9.06
CA THR A 235 -16.90 -10.26 9.55
C THR A 235 -16.86 -8.77 9.87
N PRO A 236 -17.68 -7.90 9.23
CA PRO A 236 -17.69 -6.47 9.52
C PRO A 236 -18.17 -6.21 10.95
N THR A 237 -17.50 -5.29 11.65
CA THR A 237 -17.79 -4.98 13.05
C THR A 237 -18.19 -3.51 13.26
N GLN A 238 -17.69 -2.61 12.41
CA GLN A 238 -17.96 -1.19 12.53
C GLN A 238 -17.75 -0.50 11.18
N THR A 239 -18.61 0.47 10.83
CA THR A 239 -18.42 1.38 9.69
C THR A 239 -18.54 2.81 10.17
N LEU A 240 -17.56 3.67 9.83
CA LEU A 240 -17.52 5.07 10.20
C LEU A 240 -17.30 5.96 8.97
N SER A 241 -17.92 7.16 8.96
CA SER A 241 -17.64 8.18 7.95
C SER A 241 -16.18 8.65 8.03
N THR A 242 -15.57 8.90 6.86
CA THR A 242 -14.26 9.55 6.75
C THR A 242 -14.36 11.06 6.60
N LEU A 243 -15.59 11.60 6.54
CA LEU A 243 -15.88 13.01 6.33
C LEU A 243 -16.39 13.68 7.59
N PRO A 244 -16.13 14.99 7.76
CA PRO A 244 -16.79 15.77 8.79
C PRO A 244 -18.31 15.85 8.51
N ALA A 245 -19.11 16.01 9.59
CA ALA A 245 -20.57 15.95 9.49
C ALA A 245 -21.19 17.09 8.65
N ASP A 246 -20.50 18.20 8.53
CA ASP A 246 -20.92 19.40 7.79
C ASP A 246 -20.45 19.41 6.33
N PHE A 247 -19.63 18.47 5.89
CA PHE A 247 -19.19 18.37 4.49
C PHE A 247 -20.35 18.03 3.57
N LYS A 248 -20.55 18.84 2.51
CA LYS A 248 -21.64 18.69 1.53
C LYS A 248 -21.15 18.42 0.10
N GLY A 249 -19.85 18.33 -0.11
CA GLY A 249 -19.27 18.07 -1.42
C GLY A 249 -19.36 16.60 -1.84
N SER A 250 -19.02 16.32 -3.09
CA SER A 250 -18.81 14.96 -3.57
C SER A 250 -17.48 14.42 -3.06
N ASN A 251 -17.46 13.16 -2.65
CA ASN A 251 -16.24 12.50 -2.19
C ASN A 251 -16.26 11.01 -2.48
N THR A 252 -15.09 10.44 -2.65
CA THR A 252 -14.86 8.99 -2.69
C THR A 252 -13.59 8.67 -1.91
N THR A 253 -13.58 7.60 -1.11
CA THR A 253 -12.32 7.15 -0.49
C THR A 253 -11.43 6.42 -1.49
N ALA A 254 -10.14 6.31 -1.18
CA ALA A 254 -9.18 5.61 -2.04
C ALA A 254 -8.30 4.63 -1.26
N GLU A 255 -7.23 5.08 -0.65
CA GLU A 255 -6.26 4.25 0.06
C GLU A 255 -6.64 4.05 1.52
N VAL A 256 -6.24 2.92 2.10
CA VAL A 256 -6.27 2.66 3.54
C VAL A 256 -4.94 2.06 3.98
N LYS A 257 -4.35 2.61 5.03
CA LYS A 257 -3.09 2.11 5.60
C LYS A 257 -3.16 2.09 7.12
N VAL A 258 -2.74 0.97 7.70
CA VAL A 258 -2.59 0.82 9.15
C VAL A 258 -1.16 1.18 9.54
N HIS A 259 -1.02 1.98 10.58
CA HIS A 259 0.29 2.31 11.13
C HIS A 259 1.01 1.05 11.64
N PRO A 260 2.34 0.92 11.48
CA PRO A 260 3.09 -0.26 11.92
C PRO A 260 2.90 -0.64 13.40
N SER A 261 2.63 0.34 14.27
CA SER A 261 2.30 0.08 15.68
C SER A 261 0.94 -0.56 15.92
N GLY A 262 0.06 -0.60 14.91
CA GLY A 262 -1.34 -1.03 15.04
C GLY A 262 -2.26 -0.03 15.76
N LYS A 263 -1.77 1.11 16.23
CA LYS A 263 -2.58 2.07 17.00
C LYS A 263 -3.46 2.99 16.15
N PHE A 264 -3.13 3.15 14.88
CA PHE A 264 -3.77 4.12 14.00
C PHE A 264 -4.02 3.54 12.61
N VAL A 265 -5.05 4.05 11.95
CA VAL A 265 -5.33 3.80 10.52
C VAL A 265 -5.77 5.11 9.87
N TRP A 266 -5.37 5.33 8.63
CA TRP A 266 -5.84 6.46 7.83
C TRP A 266 -6.50 5.99 6.55
N VAL A 267 -7.41 6.83 6.04
CA VAL A 267 -8.10 6.67 4.75
C VAL A 267 -8.03 7.96 3.98
N SER A 268 -7.69 7.91 2.69
CA SER A 268 -7.67 9.10 1.84
C SER A 268 -9.04 9.40 1.23
N ASN A 269 -9.39 10.69 1.16
CA ASN A 269 -10.64 11.25 0.65
C ASN A 269 -10.38 12.06 -0.61
N ARG A 270 -10.88 11.60 -1.75
CA ARG A 270 -10.81 12.29 -3.06
C ARG A 270 -12.06 13.17 -3.23
N GLY A 271 -11.91 14.47 -3.06
CA GLY A 271 -12.97 15.48 -3.07
C GLY A 271 -12.99 16.35 -1.82
N HIS A 272 -12.84 15.76 -0.62
CA HIS A 272 -12.50 16.50 0.60
C HIS A 272 -10.99 16.77 0.69
N ASP A 273 -10.19 16.05 -0.11
CA ASP A 273 -8.74 16.18 -0.23
C ASP A 273 -8.02 16.12 1.13
N SER A 274 -8.27 15.03 1.85
CA SER A 274 -7.75 14.80 3.20
C SER A 274 -7.37 13.35 3.47
N LEU A 275 -6.61 13.17 4.55
CA LEU A 275 -6.40 11.88 5.21
C LEU A 275 -7.25 11.87 6.50
N ALA A 276 -8.28 11.02 6.53
CA ALA A 276 -9.09 10.78 7.73
C ALA A 276 -8.39 9.78 8.63
N GLY A 277 -8.06 10.19 9.86
CA GLY A 277 -7.37 9.38 10.86
C GLY A 277 -8.33 8.74 11.85
N PHE A 278 -8.00 7.53 12.32
CA PHE A 278 -8.70 6.81 13.36
C PHE A 278 -7.72 6.14 14.31
N ALA A 279 -7.99 6.22 15.61
CA ALA A 279 -7.34 5.39 16.63
C ALA A 279 -7.98 4.00 16.64
N ILE A 280 -7.16 2.97 16.86
CA ILE A 280 -7.58 1.57 16.95
C ILE A 280 -7.37 1.12 18.39
N ASP A 281 -8.41 0.64 19.07
CA ASP A 281 -8.28 0.05 20.40
C ASP A 281 -7.88 -1.46 20.32
N SER A 282 -7.67 -2.08 21.47
CA SER A 282 -7.27 -3.48 21.57
C SER A 282 -8.30 -4.48 21.01
N ALA A 283 -9.56 -4.08 20.88
CA ALA A 283 -10.62 -4.88 20.28
C ALA A 283 -10.76 -4.64 18.77
N GLY A 284 -10.00 -3.68 18.21
CA GLY A 284 -10.09 -3.28 16.81
C GLY A 284 -11.17 -2.24 16.51
N LYS A 285 -11.78 -1.66 17.55
CA LYS A 285 -12.78 -0.60 17.41
C LYS A 285 -12.08 0.72 17.06
N LEU A 286 -12.69 1.45 16.12
CA LEU A 286 -12.20 2.71 15.61
C LEU A 286 -12.80 3.91 16.36
N SER A 287 -11.97 4.91 16.62
CA SER A 287 -12.37 6.23 17.13
C SER A 287 -11.79 7.33 16.24
N PRO A 288 -12.59 8.29 15.73
CA PRO A 288 -12.11 9.33 14.82
C PRO A 288 -11.06 10.24 15.46
N LEU A 289 -10.00 10.57 14.70
CA LEU A 289 -8.98 11.56 15.06
C LEU A 289 -9.14 12.87 14.26
N GLY A 290 -10.08 12.92 13.31
CA GLY A 290 -10.30 14.04 12.42
C GLY A 290 -9.66 13.84 11.04
N GLN A 291 -9.67 14.92 10.24
CA GLN A 291 -9.18 14.93 8.86
C GLN A 291 -7.98 15.89 8.76
N THR A 292 -6.89 15.41 8.17
CA THR A 292 -5.72 16.23 7.85
C THR A 292 -5.77 16.60 6.37
N PRO A 293 -5.81 17.89 5.99
CA PRO A 293 -5.76 18.31 4.58
C PRO A 293 -4.50 17.80 3.89
N THR A 294 -4.66 17.31 2.65
CA THR A 294 -3.55 16.83 1.82
C THR A 294 -3.67 17.37 0.39
N GLU A 295 -3.00 16.75 -0.56
CA GLU A 295 -2.97 17.17 -1.95
C GLU A 295 -4.29 16.84 -2.66
N GLN A 296 -4.59 17.53 -3.77
CA GLN A 296 -5.83 17.33 -4.51
C GLN A 296 -5.95 15.91 -5.05
N THR A 297 -7.11 15.28 -4.84
CA THR A 297 -7.43 13.92 -5.27
C THR A 297 -6.38 12.91 -4.77
N PRO A 298 -6.24 12.73 -3.44
CA PRO A 298 -5.20 11.86 -2.86
C PRO A 298 -5.55 10.39 -3.08
N ARG A 299 -5.22 9.89 -4.28
CA ARG A 299 -5.55 8.50 -4.67
C ARG A 299 -4.75 7.46 -3.91
N SER A 300 -3.52 7.78 -3.55
CA SER A 300 -2.63 6.91 -2.79
C SER A 300 -1.89 7.71 -1.73
N PHE A 301 -1.65 7.07 -0.62
CA PHE A 301 -0.67 7.50 0.37
C PHE A 301 0.02 6.26 0.94
N ASP A 302 1.20 6.44 1.52
CA ASP A 302 1.90 5.36 2.20
C ASP A 302 2.54 5.83 3.50
N ILE A 303 2.81 4.89 4.39
CA ILE A 303 3.47 5.11 5.68
C ILE A 303 4.85 4.48 5.59
N GLU A 304 5.89 5.22 5.94
CA GLU A 304 7.22 4.63 5.96
C GLU A 304 7.32 3.52 7.03
N PRO A 305 8.18 2.51 6.83
CA PRO A 305 8.18 1.31 7.67
C PRO A 305 8.40 1.54 9.18
N ALA A 306 9.08 2.63 9.59
CA ALA A 306 9.24 2.99 11.01
C ALA A 306 8.02 3.75 11.58
N GLY A 307 7.07 4.14 10.72
CA GLY A 307 5.84 4.82 11.12
C GLY A 307 5.99 6.31 11.44
N GLN A 308 7.15 6.91 11.21
CA GLN A 308 7.37 8.32 11.55
C GLN A 308 6.80 9.29 10.53
N TYR A 309 6.69 8.85 9.26
CA TYR A 309 6.28 9.69 8.14
C TYR A 309 5.17 9.06 7.30
N VAL A 310 4.31 9.92 6.76
CA VAL A 310 3.27 9.59 5.78
C VAL A 310 3.52 10.41 4.52
N PHE A 311 3.35 9.80 3.35
CA PHE A 311 3.48 10.42 2.04
C PHE A 311 2.13 10.43 1.34
N GLY A 312 1.57 11.60 1.06
CA GLY A 312 0.29 11.76 0.35
C GLY A 312 0.51 12.14 -1.10
N ALA A 313 0.04 11.32 -2.04
CA ALA A 313 0.19 11.56 -3.49
C ALA A 313 -1.10 12.09 -4.09
N GLY A 314 -1.05 13.31 -4.62
CA GLY A 314 -2.14 13.98 -5.32
C GLY A 314 -2.24 13.55 -6.78
N GLU A 315 -3.25 12.74 -7.13
CA GLU A 315 -3.52 12.40 -8.54
C GLU A 315 -3.97 13.63 -9.33
N GLY A 316 -4.69 14.55 -8.68
CA GLY A 316 -5.21 15.78 -9.31
C GLY A 316 -4.21 16.94 -9.35
N SER A 317 -3.33 17.05 -8.35
CA SER A 317 -2.36 18.15 -8.25
C SER A 317 -0.98 17.82 -8.81
N GLY A 318 -0.63 16.53 -8.90
CA GLY A 318 0.74 16.13 -9.23
C GLY A 318 1.76 16.43 -8.14
N GLN A 319 1.30 16.70 -6.92
CA GLN A 319 2.12 17.02 -5.76
C GLN A 319 2.24 15.85 -4.80
N LEU A 320 3.35 15.80 -4.07
CA LEU A 320 3.63 14.84 -3.01
C LEU A 320 3.83 15.57 -1.69
N ALA A 321 2.94 15.31 -0.73
CA ALA A 321 3.07 15.82 0.63
C ALA A 321 3.81 14.86 1.53
N VAL A 322 4.58 15.39 2.48
CA VAL A 322 5.22 14.64 3.56
C VAL A 322 4.68 15.13 4.90
N PHE A 323 4.21 14.19 5.71
CA PHE A 323 3.70 14.47 7.05
C PHE A 323 4.54 13.73 8.10
N ARG A 324 4.71 14.35 9.27
CA ARG A 324 5.18 13.67 10.47
C ARG A 324 4.00 13.12 11.26
N VAL A 325 4.15 11.90 11.76
CA VAL A 325 3.16 11.25 12.63
C VAL A 325 3.50 11.52 14.09
N ASP A 326 2.58 12.06 14.86
CA ASP A 326 2.67 12.03 16.32
C ASP A 326 2.39 10.59 16.81
N GLN A 327 3.40 9.92 17.33
CA GLN A 327 3.36 8.51 17.73
C GLN A 327 2.43 8.23 18.93
N LYS A 328 1.98 9.28 19.66
CA LYS A 328 1.07 9.15 20.79
C LYS A 328 -0.38 9.38 20.39
N THR A 329 -0.62 10.36 19.53
CA THR A 329 -1.97 10.83 19.18
C THR A 329 -2.44 10.41 17.79
N GLY A 330 -1.52 10.01 16.88
CA GLY A 330 -1.83 9.71 15.48
C GLY A 330 -2.12 10.97 14.63
N GLN A 331 -1.90 12.17 15.18
CA GLN A 331 -2.05 13.40 14.41
C GLN A 331 -0.94 13.54 13.37
N LEU A 332 -1.30 14.06 12.20
CA LEU A 332 -0.38 14.30 11.08
C LEU A 332 -0.05 15.80 11.01
N THR A 333 1.24 16.13 11.01
CA THR A 333 1.75 17.49 10.79
C THR A 333 2.44 17.55 9.43
N ARG A 334 1.96 18.42 8.52
CA ARG A 334 2.59 18.63 7.20
C ARG A 334 3.96 19.26 7.39
N LEU A 335 4.98 18.66 6.76
CA LEU A 335 6.36 19.15 6.76
C LEU A 335 6.72 19.78 5.42
N HIS A 336 6.49 19.05 4.34
CA HIS A 336 6.93 19.42 2.99
C HIS A 336 5.85 19.10 1.96
N THR A 337 5.91 19.83 0.83
CA THR A 337 5.16 19.55 -0.40
C THR A 337 6.13 19.69 -1.56
N TYR A 338 6.08 18.75 -2.50
CA TYR A 338 6.93 18.69 -3.69
C TYR A 338 6.08 18.68 -4.96
N ASP A 339 6.42 19.52 -5.93
CA ASP A 339 5.90 19.41 -7.29
C ASP A 339 6.67 18.27 -7.98
N VAL A 340 5.98 17.17 -8.26
CA VAL A 340 6.61 15.94 -8.78
C VAL A 340 6.30 15.72 -10.24
N GLY A 341 5.05 15.90 -10.63
CA GLY A 341 4.58 15.64 -12.01
C GLY A 341 3.18 16.14 -12.24
N LYS A 342 2.46 15.56 -13.21
CA LYS A 342 1.10 15.97 -13.55
C LYS A 342 0.03 15.16 -12.83
N SER A 343 0.32 13.90 -12.51
CA SER A 343 -0.60 12.99 -11.85
C SER A 343 0.15 11.86 -11.15
N LEU A 344 -0.10 11.69 -9.86
CA LEU A 344 0.57 10.70 -9.01
C LEU A 344 -0.44 9.65 -8.53
N PRO A 345 -0.71 8.59 -9.33
CA PRO A 345 -1.69 7.57 -8.94
C PRO A 345 -1.22 6.64 -7.82
N TRP A 346 0.09 6.60 -7.52
CA TRP A 346 0.64 5.72 -6.50
C TRP A 346 1.91 6.27 -5.85
N VAL A 347 2.03 6.06 -4.55
CA VAL A 347 3.26 6.23 -3.77
C VAL A 347 3.48 4.99 -2.92
N MET A 348 4.75 4.59 -2.76
CA MET A 348 5.17 3.46 -1.94
C MET A 348 6.49 3.77 -1.25
N ALA A 349 6.55 3.54 0.06
CA ALA A 349 7.75 3.71 0.87
C ALA A 349 8.30 2.34 1.31
N MET A 350 9.62 2.19 1.28
CA MET A 350 10.28 0.99 1.78
C MET A 350 11.63 1.33 2.39
N SER A 351 12.06 0.57 3.40
CA SER A 351 13.40 0.67 3.95
C SER A 351 14.32 -0.33 3.27
N LEU A 352 15.49 0.14 2.79
CA LEU A 352 16.60 -0.74 2.43
C LEU A 352 17.27 -1.24 3.71
N GLU A 353 17.60 -2.53 3.74
CA GLU A 353 18.45 -3.07 4.81
C GLU A 353 19.90 -2.70 4.49
N ASN A 354 20.55 -1.98 5.39
CA ASN A 354 21.99 -1.78 5.29
C ASN A 354 22.67 -3.13 5.57
N ARG A 355 23.26 -3.71 4.53
CA ARG A 355 24.10 -4.89 4.64
C ARG A 355 25.57 -4.50 4.81
#